data_49b100577e63bdd3274c7c00d9922715
#
_entry.id   49b100577e63bdd3274c7c00d9922715
#
_cell.length_a   1.000
_cell.length_b   1.000
_cell.length_c   1.000
_cell.angle_alpha   90.00
_cell.angle_beta   90.00
_cell.angle_gamma   90.00
#
_symmetry.space_group_name_H-M   'P 1'
#
loop_
_entity.id
_entity.type
_entity.pdbx_description
1 polymer ?
#
loop_
_entity_poly.entity_id
_entity_poly.type
_entity_poly.pdbx_seq_one_letter_code
_entity_poly.pdbx_strand_id
1 'polypeptide(L)'
;MEFLPANSDLVGIGVSLLACSLVGLEREYKNKSAGFRTIVLIGLGATAFTIASRFGVGSDDRIAANIITGIGFIGAGVIFKDKFSVMGLTTAAVIWVVAGIGIAAGMGYYSLAITLAVVTVIILSVFNKVEHAMERLFLTRTIYVEFGNTDTGNLEKLIGVMDEQQIRYARKTVAKRKGRLSVVFELSADRHHLRQFNNAMMELDYVEEFYYNS
;
A
#
# COMPACT_ATOMS: atom_id res chain seq x y z
N MET A 1 15.02 21.60 -37.80
CA MET A 1 14.14 20.43 -37.71
C MET A 1 12.95 20.87 -36.86
N GLU A 2 11.79 21.05 -37.46
CA GLU A 2 10.58 21.37 -36.71
C GLU A 2 10.15 20.10 -35.92
N PHE A 3 10.24 20.17 -34.63
CA PHE A 3 9.74 19.15 -33.72
C PHE A 3 8.21 19.26 -33.58
N LEU A 4 7.49 19.08 -34.70
CA LEU A 4 6.04 18.92 -34.58
C LEU A 4 5.73 17.46 -34.28
N PRO A 5 5.01 17.18 -33.19
CA PRO A 5 4.63 15.81 -32.86
C PRO A 5 3.79 15.22 -33.97
N ALA A 6 4.09 14.00 -34.40
CA ALA A 6 3.28 13.30 -35.38
C ALA A 6 1.88 13.03 -34.80
N ASN A 7 0.88 12.90 -35.65
CA ASN A 7 -0.49 12.58 -35.21
C ASN A 7 -0.54 11.32 -34.32
N SER A 8 0.33 10.34 -34.55
CA SER A 8 0.49 9.14 -33.73
C SER A 8 0.97 9.46 -32.29
N ASP A 9 1.82 10.49 -32.16
CA ASP A 9 2.35 10.90 -30.84
C ASP A 9 1.27 11.58 -29.99
N LEU A 10 0.45 12.41 -30.63
CA LEU A 10 -0.71 13.03 -29.98
C LEU A 10 -1.73 11.97 -29.53
N VAL A 11 -1.96 10.93 -30.38
CA VAL A 11 -2.80 9.79 -29.98
C VAL A 11 -2.19 9.05 -28.79
N GLY A 12 -0.87 8.79 -28.79
CA GLY A 12 -0.18 8.14 -27.68
C GLY A 12 -0.31 8.91 -26.37
N ILE A 13 -0.13 10.25 -26.43
CA ILE A 13 -0.33 11.14 -25.25
C ILE A 13 -1.78 11.07 -24.78
N GLY A 14 -2.76 11.12 -25.70
CA GLY A 14 -4.18 11.04 -25.37
C GLY A 14 -4.55 9.70 -24.71
N VAL A 15 -4.07 8.58 -25.26
CA VAL A 15 -4.27 7.24 -24.69
C VAL A 15 -3.64 7.12 -23.30
N SER A 16 -2.40 7.60 -23.15
CA SER A 16 -1.72 7.61 -21.86
C SER A 16 -2.50 8.42 -20.83
N LEU A 17 -2.95 9.63 -21.21
CA LEU A 17 -3.75 10.48 -20.34
C LEU A 17 -5.02 9.76 -19.86
N LEU A 18 -5.77 9.16 -20.77
CA LEU A 18 -7.01 8.43 -20.45
C LEU A 18 -6.74 7.19 -19.58
N ALA A 19 -5.77 6.37 -19.97
CA ALA A 19 -5.42 5.14 -19.26
C ALA A 19 -4.91 5.44 -17.84
N CYS A 20 -4.01 6.41 -17.68
CA CYS A 20 -3.48 6.81 -16.38
C CYS A 20 -4.52 7.55 -15.54
N SER A 21 -5.43 8.30 -16.14
CA SER A 21 -6.56 8.92 -15.44
C SER A 21 -7.47 7.88 -14.82
N LEU A 22 -7.75 6.78 -15.51
CA LEU A 22 -8.57 5.69 -14.99
C LEU A 22 -7.95 5.08 -13.72
N VAL A 23 -6.65 4.80 -13.76
CA VAL A 23 -5.92 4.29 -12.59
C VAL A 23 -5.84 5.34 -11.49
N GLY A 24 -5.53 6.59 -11.86
CA GLY A 24 -5.39 7.71 -10.92
C GLY A 24 -6.68 8.04 -10.16
N LEU A 25 -7.84 7.95 -10.82
CA LEU A 25 -9.15 8.14 -10.18
C LEU A 25 -9.42 7.06 -9.12
N GLU A 26 -9.08 5.82 -9.39
CA GLU A 26 -9.19 4.74 -8.39
C GLU A 26 -8.31 5.03 -7.17
N ARG A 27 -7.08 5.49 -7.39
CA ARG A 27 -6.12 5.82 -6.31
C ARG A 27 -6.58 7.01 -5.48
N GLU A 28 -7.07 8.06 -6.12
CA GLU A 28 -7.64 9.24 -5.45
C GLU A 28 -8.88 8.87 -4.63
N TYR A 29 -9.81 8.14 -5.23
CA TYR A 29 -11.02 7.68 -4.54
C TYR A 29 -10.73 6.86 -3.29
N LYS A 30 -9.63 6.09 -3.31
CA LYS A 30 -9.17 5.24 -2.18
C LYS A 30 -8.21 5.99 -1.23
N ASN A 31 -8.01 7.29 -1.37
CA ASN A 31 -7.11 8.12 -0.55
C ASN A 31 -5.70 7.53 -0.41
N LYS A 32 -5.13 7.02 -1.53
CA LYS A 32 -3.77 6.47 -1.54
C LYS A 32 -2.72 7.56 -1.73
N SER A 33 -1.50 7.35 -1.23
CA SER A 33 -0.41 8.34 -1.23
C SER A 33 -0.03 8.85 -2.62
N ALA A 34 -0.09 8.01 -3.68
CA ALA A 34 0.01 8.44 -5.07
C ALA A 34 -1.40 8.54 -5.66
N GLY A 35 -1.98 9.74 -5.62
CA GLY A 35 -3.30 10.06 -6.14
C GLY A 35 -3.32 10.40 -7.64
N PHE A 36 -4.42 10.97 -8.10
CA PHE A 36 -4.71 11.25 -9.51
C PHE A 36 -3.59 12.01 -10.22
N ARG A 37 -3.16 13.15 -9.66
CA ARG A 37 -2.14 14.01 -10.28
C ARG A 37 -0.81 13.27 -10.45
N THR A 38 -0.37 12.55 -9.42
CA THR A 38 0.90 11.82 -9.42
C THR A 38 0.88 10.73 -10.49
N ILE A 39 -0.17 9.94 -10.56
CA ILE A 39 -0.32 8.84 -11.52
C ILE A 39 -0.34 9.35 -12.96
N VAL A 40 -1.11 10.40 -13.23
CA VAL A 40 -1.18 11.00 -14.58
C VAL A 40 0.16 11.57 -15.01
N LEU A 41 0.85 12.29 -14.12
CA LEU A 41 2.17 12.88 -14.44
C LEU A 41 3.25 11.81 -14.68
N ILE A 42 3.25 10.71 -13.96
CA ILE A 42 4.18 9.60 -14.17
C ILE A 42 3.93 8.97 -15.56
N GLY A 43 2.68 8.68 -15.89
CA GLY A 43 2.32 8.11 -17.20
C GLY A 43 2.68 9.02 -18.36
N LEU A 44 2.31 10.30 -18.27
CA LEU A 44 2.65 11.29 -19.30
C LEU A 44 4.16 11.49 -19.45
N GLY A 45 4.91 11.54 -18.35
CA GLY A 45 6.37 11.63 -18.37
C GLY A 45 7.00 10.42 -19.06
N ALA A 46 6.57 9.20 -18.71
CA ALA A 46 7.03 7.98 -19.36
C ALA A 46 6.70 7.97 -20.87
N THR A 47 5.50 8.43 -21.25
CA THR A 47 5.09 8.56 -22.65
C THR A 47 5.96 9.55 -23.40
N ALA A 48 6.17 10.74 -22.85
CA ALA A 48 6.97 11.80 -23.46
C ALA A 48 8.43 11.36 -23.66
N PHE A 49 9.05 10.73 -22.66
CA PHE A 49 10.41 10.21 -22.79
C PHE A 49 10.51 9.08 -23.80
N THR A 50 9.51 8.21 -23.89
CA THR A 50 9.45 7.13 -24.89
C THR A 50 9.29 7.69 -26.31
N ILE A 51 8.46 8.71 -26.52
CA ILE A 51 8.33 9.39 -27.80
C ILE A 51 9.66 10.06 -28.17
N ALA A 52 10.28 10.78 -27.22
CA ALA A 52 11.56 11.44 -27.44
C ALA A 52 12.69 10.45 -27.80
N SER A 53 12.64 9.21 -27.28
CA SER A 53 13.66 8.19 -27.56
C SER A 53 13.73 7.79 -29.03
N ARG A 54 12.62 7.87 -29.76
CA ARG A 54 12.56 7.51 -31.19
C ARG A 54 13.34 8.46 -32.08
N PHE A 55 13.67 9.65 -31.62
CA PHE A 55 14.48 10.62 -32.35
C PHE A 55 15.98 10.45 -32.12
N GLY A 56 16.40 9.60 -31.18
CA GLY A 56 17.81 9.30 -30.93
C GLY A 56 18.30 8.11 -31.73
N VAL A 57 19.46 8.23 -32.36
CA VAL A 57 20.06 7.16 -33.18
C VAL A 57 20.46 5.99 -32.26
N GLY A 58 19.83 4.81 -32.43
CA GLY A 58 20.15 3.57 -31.71
C GLY A 58 19.78 3.57 -30.23
N SER A 59 18.73 4.28 -29.83
CA SER A 59 18.42 4.52 -28.39
C SER A 59 17.06 4.01 -27.91
N ASP A 60 16.22 3.42 -28.77
CA ASP A 60 14.82 3.10 -28.43
C ASP A 60 14.68 2.23 -27.16
N ASP A 61 15.49 1.17 -27.03
CA ASP A 61 15.42 0.29 -25.86
C ASP A 61 16.09 0.89 -24.61
N ARG A 62 17.07 1.76 -24.80
CA ARG A 62 17.88 2.32 -23.69
C ARG A 62 17.08 3.30 -22.84
N ILE A 63 16.25 4.15 -23.44
CA ILE A 63 15.46 5.13 -22.69
C ILE A 63 14.32 4.44 -21.95
N ALA A 64 13.64 3.47 -22.55
CA ALA A 64 12.64 2.66 -21.87
C ALA A 64 13.24 1.95 -20.64
N ALA A 65 14.43 1.34 -20.77
CA ALA A 65 15.15 0.72 -19.66
C ALA A 65 15.50 1.73 -18.56
N ASN A 66 15.92 2.94 -18.94
CA ASN A 66 16.25 4.00 -17.97
C ASN A 66 15.00 4.53 -17.24
N ILE A 67 13.84 4.63 -17.93
CA ILE A 67 12.56 4.97 -17.29
C ILE A 67 12.24 3.95 -16.22
N ILE A 68 12.29 2.64 -16.56
CA ILE A 68 12.00 1.53 -15.63
C ILE A 68 12.94 1.58 -14.43
N THR A 69 14.21 1.87 -14.63
CA THR A 69 15.19 2.00 -13.54
C THR A 69 14.89 3.23 -12.69
N GLY A 70 14.64 4.38 -13.30
CA GLY A 70 14.38 5.65 -12.61
C GLY A 70 13.09 5.63 -11.78
N ILE A 71 12.04 5.00 -12.28
CA ILE A 71 10.77 4.90 -11.56
C ILE A 71 10.91 4.05 -10.29
N GLY A 72 11.87 3.15 -10.22
CA GLY A 72 12.19 2.39 -9.03
C GLY A 72 12.57 3.27 -7.85
N PHE A 73 13.27 4.38 -8.07
CA PHE A 73 13.59 5.37 -7.04
C PHE A 73 12.31 6.05 -6.47
N ILE A 74 11.39 6.46 -7.34
CA ILE A 74 10.12 7.04 -6.93
C ILE A 74 9.27 6.00 -6.18
N GLY A 75 9.24 4.75 -6.68
CA GLY A 75 8.56 3.65 -6.03
C GLY A 75 9.10 3.36 -4.64
N ALA A 76 10.42 3.36 -4.46
CA ALA A 76 11.05 3.20 -3.15
C ALA A 76 10.68 4.35 -2.19
N GLY A 77 10.57 5.58 -2.70
CA GLY A 77 10.24 6.77 -1.92
C GLY A 77 8.83 6.77 -1.31
N VAL A 78 7.92 5.91 -1.79
CA VAL A 78 6.55 5.81 -1.24
C VAL A 78 6.38 4.62 -0.28
N ILE A 79 7.44 3.84 -0.05
CA ILE A 79 7.44 2.71 0.87
C ILE A 79 7.95 3.18 2.23
N PHE A 80 7.11 3.06 3.25
CA PHE A 80 7.45 3.39 4.63
C PHE A 80 7.46 2.12 5.46
N LYS A 81 8.56 1.92 6.20
CA LYS A 81 8.70 0.82 7.15
C LYS A 81 8.63 1.38 8.57
N ASP A 82 7.61 0.97 9.30
CA ASP A 82 7.51 1.16 10.73
C ASP A 82 7.96 -0.11 11.48
N LYS A 83 7.99 -0.06 12.81
CA LYS A 83 8.43 -1.19 13.66
C LYS A 83 7.63 -2.48 13.41
N PHE A 84 6.38 -2.37 13.00
CA PHE A 84 5.43 -3.48 12.91
C PHE A 84 4.76 -3.65 11.54
N SER A 85 4.93 -2.68 10.63
CA SER A 85 4.26 -2.70 9.32
C SER A 85 5.12 -2.10 8.21
N VAL A 86 4.84 -2.51 6.98
CA VAL A 86 5.39 -1.90 5.77
C VAL A 86 4.22 -1.39 4.94
N MET A 87 4.17 -0.08 4.74
CA MET A 87 3.13 0.60 3.97
C MET A 87 3.67 1.05 2.61
N GLY A 88 2.77 1.26 1.64
CA GLY A 88 3.13 1.82 0.33
C GLY A 88 3.55 0.81 -0.73
N LEU A 89 3.66 -0.49 -0.44
CA LEU A 89 4.07 -1.52 -1.41
C LEU A 89 3.17 -1.55 -2.65
N THR A 90 1.85 -1.58 -2.46
CA THR A 90 0.88 -1.55 -3.57
C THR A 90 0.99 -0.23 -4.36
N THR A 91 1.22 0.89 -3.67
CA THR A 91 1.41 2.19 -4.34
C THR A 91 2.66 2.19 -5.22
N ALA A 92 3.77 1.65 -4.72
CA ALA A 92 5.01 1.50 -5.49
C ALA A 92 4.81 0.61 -6.73
N ALA A 93 4.10 -0.52 -6.59
CA ALA A 93 3.76 -1.39 -7.71
C ALA A 93 2.88 -0.68 -8.76
N VAL A 94 1.88 0.11 -8.34
CA VAL A 94 1.04 0.90 -9.25
C VAL A 94 1.86 1.95 -10.00
N ILE A 95 2.76 2.66 -9.33
CA ILE A 95 3.66 3.64 -9.95
C ILE A 95 4.48 2.96 -11.06
N TRP A 96 5.00 1.76 -10.80
CA TRP A 96 5.78 0.99 -11.77
C TRP A 96 4.95 0.56 -12.98
N VAL A 97 3.72 0.05 -12.76
CA VAL A 97 2.80 -0.33 -13.85
C VAL A 97 2.38 0.88 -14.68
N VAL A 98 2.13 2.04 -14.07
CA VAL A 98 1.75 3.28 -14.75
C VAL A 98 2.87 3.78 -15.67
N ALA A 99 4.13 3.66 -15.26
CA ALA A 99 5.26 3.93 -16.16
C ALA A 99 5.24 2.99 -17.37
N GLY A 100 4.95 1.70 -17.17
CA GLY A 100 4.76 0.72 -18.25
C GLY A 100 3.62 1.08 -19.21
N ILE A 101 2.48 1.57 -18.68
CA ILE A 101 1.36 2.09 -19.48
C ILE A 101 1.82 3.26 -20.35
N GLY A 102 2.57 4.21 -19.77
CA GLY A 102 3.12 5.35 -20.49
C GLY A 102 4.10 4.93 -21.58
N ILE A 103 4.99 3.98 -21.30
CA ILE A 103 5.93 3.42 -22.30
C ILE A 103 5.15 2.77 -23.45
N ALA A 104 4.17 1.92 -23.15
CA ALA A 104 3.37 1.25 -24.17
C ALA A 104 2.62 2.26 -25.05
N ALA A 105 2.03 3.28 -24.46
CA ALA A 105 1.35 4.37 -25.19
C ALA A 105 2.34 5.15 -26.08
N GLY A 106 3.53 5.46 -25.55
CA GLY A 106 4.59 6.15 -26.28
C GLY A 106 5.16 5.34 -27.45
N MET A 107 5.19 4.00 -27.33
CA MET A 107 5.59 3.09 -28.42
C MET A 107 4.49 2.86 -29.47
N GLY A 108 3.24 3.36 -29.23
CA GLY A 108 2.12 3.14 -30.13
C GLY A 108 1.33 1.85 -29.83
N TYR A 109 1.65 1.12 -28.76
CA TYR A 109 0.92 -0.09 -28.32
C TYR A 109 -0.31 0.28 -27.50
N TYR A 110 -1.25 0.99 -28.13
CA TYR A 110 -2.42 1.58 -27.45
C TYR A 110 -3.33 0.55 -26.79
N SER A 111 -3.55 -0.58 -27.45
CA SER A 111 -4.35 -1.67 -26.89
C SER A 111 -3.72 -2.25 -25.63
N LEU A 112 -2.41 -2.40 -25.61
CA LEU A 112 -1.67 -2.86 -24.42
C LEU A 112 -1.79 -1.85 -23.27
N ALA A 113 -1.61 -0.56 -23.55
CA ALA A 113 -1.73 0.50 -22.54
C ALA A 113 -3.12 0.51 -21.89
N ILE A 114 -4.19 0.44 -22.69
CA ILE A 114 -5.57 0.39 -22.21
C ILE A 114 -5.83 -0.90 -21.41
N THR A 115 -5.39 -2.04 -21.93
CA THR A 115 -5.57 -3.34 -21.26
C THR A 115 -4.88 -3.34 -19.90
N LEU A 116 -3.63 -2.85 -19.80
CA LEU A 116 -2.91 -2.74 -18.54
C LEU A 116 -3.64 -1.84 -17.54
N ALA A 117 -4.17 -0.70 -17.99
CA ALA A 117 -4.92 0.20 -17.12
C ALA A 117 -6.19 -0.47 -16.58
N VAL A 118 -6.97 -1.11 -17.44
CA VAL A 118 -8.21 -1.82 -17.04
C VAL A 118 -7.91 -2.96 -16.07
N VAL A 119 -6.93 -3.81 -16.39
CA VAL A 119 -6.51 -4.92 -15.53
C VAL A 119 -6.02 -4.39 -14.17
N THR A 120 -5.24 -3.32 -14.16
CA THR A 120 -4.77 -2.70 -12.93
C THR A 120 -5.93 -2.24 -12.04
N VAL A 121 -6.91 -1.55 -12.61
CA VAL A 121 -8.10 -1.10 -11.85
C VAL A 121 -8.92 -2.28 -11.34
N ILE A 122 -9.08 -3.33 -12.15
CA ILE A 122 -9.77 -4.55 -11.72
C ILE A 122 -9.05 -5.18 -10.53
N ILE A 123 -7.73 -5.36 -10.63
CA ILE A 123 -6.92 -5.91 -9.54
C ILE A 123 -7.08 -5.06 -8.26
N LEU A 124 -6.90 -3.76 -8.34
CA LEU A 124 -6.99 -2.85 -7.21
C LEU A 124 -8.39 -2.83 -6.57
N SER A 125 -9.45 -2.97 -7.38
CA SER A 125 -10.83 -2.96 -6.91
C SER A 125 -11.28 -4.30 -6.33
N VAL A 126 -10.93 -5.42 -6.97
CA VAL A 126 -11.32 -6.76 -6.55
C VAL A 126 -10.58 -7.18 -5.29
N PHE A 127 -9.25 -7.00 -5.25
CA PHE A 127 -8.46 -7.39 -4.09
C PHE A 127 -8.85 -6.62 -2.82
N ASN A 128 -9.20 -5.34 -2.91
CA ASN A 128 -9.74 -4.60 -1.77
C ASN A 128 -11.04 -5.23 -1.22
N LYS A 129 -11.93 -5.71 -2.10
CA LYS A 129 -13.17 -6.39 -1.64
C LYS A 129 -12.87 -7.73 -0.98
N VAL A 130 -11.93 -8.50 -1.54
CA VAL A 130 -11.50 -9.78 -0.98
C VAL A 130 -10.82 -9.56 0.38
N GLU A 131 -9.91 -8.58 0.50
CA GLU A 131 -9.23 -8.21 1.74
C GLU A 131 -10.24 -7.81 2.82
N HIS A 132 -11.20 -6.93 2.51
CA HIS A 132 -12.27 -6.58 3.43
C HIS A 132 -13.20 -7.75 3.80
N ALA A 133 -13.43 -8.70 2.88
CA ALA A 133 -14.19 -9.91 3.18
C ALA A 133 -13.40 -10.84 4.13
N MET A 134 -12.11 -10.99 3.91
CA MET A 134 -11.22 -11.77 4.78
C MET A 134 -11.04 -11.09 6.15
N GLU A 135 -10.89 -9.77 6.21
CA GLU A 135 -10.84 -9.01 7.46
C GLU A 135 -12.13 -9.13 8.28
N ARG A 136 -13.29 -9.35 7.62
CA ARG A 136 -14.55 -9.61 8.34
C ARG A 136 -14.55 -10.97 9.02
N LEU A 137 -13.84 -11.95 8.45
CA LEU A 137 -13.77 -13.31 8.98
C LEU A 137 -12.68 -13.44 10.07
N PHE A 138 -11.56 -12.72 9.93
CA PHE A 138 -10.44 -12.78 10.87
C PHE A 138 -9.79 -11.40 10.99
N LEU A 139 -10.26 -10.62 11.97
CA LEU A 139 -9.60 -9.37 12.32
C LEU A 139 -8.30 -9.68 13.06
N THR A 140 -7.18 -9.50 12.38
CA THR A 140 -5.88 -9.48 13.04
C THR A 140 -5.54 -8.04 13.42
N ARG A 141 -5.30 -7.79 14.71
CA ARG A 141 -4.96 -6.47 15.26
C ARG A 141 -3.72 -6.58 16.13
N THR A 142 -2.80 -5.65 15.97
CA THR A 142 -1.66 -5.54 16.87
C THR A 142 -2.03 -4.60 18.02
N ILE A 143 -1.94 -5.08 19.24
CA ILE A 143 -2.17 -4.29 20.46
C ILE A 143 -0.84 -4.13 21.21
N TYR A 144 -0.55 -2.91 21.62
CA TYR A 144 0.46 -2.60 22.61
C TYR A 144 -0.21 -2.49 23.99
N VAL A 145 0.38 -3.11 24.98
CA VAL A 145 -0.11 -3.07 26.37
C VAL A 145 1.06 -2.73 27.28
N GLU A 146 0.90 -1.72 28.13
CA GLU A 146 1.83 -1.36 29.19
C GLU A 146 1.19 -1.60 30.55
N PHE A 147 1.90 -2.34 31.40
CA PHE A 147 1.48 -2.62 32.77
C PHE A 147 2.13 -1.62 33.74
N GLY A 148 1.42 -1.23 34.80
CA GLY A 148 1.90 -0.27 35.81
C GLY A 148 3.13 -0.74 36.60
N ASN A 149 3.47 -2.03 36.51
CA ASN A 149 4.61 -2.64 37.19
C ASN A 149 5.28 -3.72 36.31
N THR A 150 6.27 -4.43 36.88
CA THR A 150 6.96 -5.53 36.20
C THR A 150 6.51 -6.91 36.64
N ASP A 151 5.35 -7.00 37.27
CA ASP A 151 4.80 -8.26 37.74
C ASP A 151 4.29 -9.08 36.52
N THR A 152 4.90 -10.24 36.33
CA THR A 152 4.51 -11.16 35.26
C THR A 152 3.16 -11.82 35.51
N GLY A 153 2.67 -11.83 36.75
CA GLY A 153 1.32 -12.30 37.09
C GLY A 153 0.22 -11.48 36.39
N ASN A 154 0.45 -10.18 36.16
CA ASN A 154 -0.50 -9.34 35.42
C ASN A 154 -0.56 -9.72 33.93
N LEU A 155 0.55 -10.15 33.35
CA LEU A 155 0.58 -10.68 32.00
C LEU A 155 -0.20 -11.99 31.90
N GLU A 156 -0.06 -12.89 32.86
CA GLU A 156 -0.81 -14.16 32.92
C GLU A 156 -2.31 -13.93 33.09
N LYS A 157 -2.72 -12.97 33.91
CA LYS A 157 -4.13 -12.56 34.05
C LYS A 157 -4.69 -12.04 32.72
N LEU A 158 -3.94 -11.19 32.01
CA LEU A 158 -4.38 -10.68 30.71
C LEU A 158 -4.52 -11.81 29.67
N ILE A 159 -3.60 -12.78 29.68
CA ILE A 159 -3.69 -13.97 28.85
C ILE A 159 -4.95 -14.77 29.17
N GLY A 160 -5.27 -14.95 30.44
CA GLY A 160 -6.52 -15.60 30.89
C GLY A 160 -7.77 -14.90 30.35
N VAL A 161 -7.81 -13.56 30.38
CA VAL A 161 -8.92 -12.78 29.77
C VAL A 161 -9.01 -13.00 28.25
N MET A 162 -7.87 -13.09 27.55
CA MET A 162 -7.86 -13.40 26.11
C MET A 162 -8.42 -14.80 25.82
N ASP A 163 -8.04 -15.79 26.62
CA ASP A 163 -8.49 -17.17 26.48
C ASP A 163 -9.99 -17.31 26.77
N GLU A 164 -10.50 -16.67 27.85
CA GLU A 164 -11.93 -16.64 28.18
C GLU A 164 -12.78 -16.04 27.07
N GLN A 165 -12.26 -15.04 26.39
CA GLN A 165 -12.93 -14.37 25.27
C GLN A 165 -12.63 -15.00 23.89
N GLN A 166 -12.02 -16.17 23.87
CA GLN A 166 -11.70 -16.92 22.64
C GLN A 166 -10.87 -16.14 21.62
N ILE A 167 -9.99 -15.25 22.10
CA ILE A 167 -9.09 -14.48 21.28
C ILE A 167 -7.82 -15.28 21.04
N ARG A 168 -7.51 -15.56 19.77
CA ARG A 168 -6.21 -16.09 19.41
C ARG A 168 -5.17 -14.97 19.47
N TYR A 169 -4.06 -15.22 20.15
CA TYR A 169 -2.99 -14.24 20.29
C TYR A 169 -1.63 -14.82 19.95
N ALA A 170 -0.76 -13.97 19.42
CA ALA A 170 0.66 -14.24 19.29
C ALA A 170 1.46 -13.12 19.95
N ARG A 171 2.33 -13.47 20.89
CA ARG A 171 3.18 -12.50 21.56
C ARG A 171 4.38 -12.17 20.66
N LYS A 172 4.46 -10.92 20.17
CA LYS A 172 5.51 -10.45 19.25
C LYS A 172 6.72 -9.88 19.97
N THR A 173 6.51 -9.10 21.02
CA THR A 173 7.59 -8.41 21.73
C THR A 173 7.24 -8.29 23.20
N VAL A 174 8.25 -8.45 24.05
CA VAL A 174 8.18 -8.13 25.47
C VAL A 174 9.34 -7.19 25.79
N ALA A 175 9.05 -6.08 26.44
CA ALA A 175 10.07 -5.13 26.85
C ALA A 175 9.85 -4.69 28.30
N LYS A 176 10.95 -4.47 29.01
CA LYS A 176 10.95 -3.91 30.36
C LYS A 176 11.72 -2.59 30.32
N ARG A 177 11.04 -1.49 30.60
CA ARG A 177 11.64 -0.16 30.63
C ARG A 177 11.14 0.64 31.84
N LYS A 178 12.04 1.32 32.52
CA LYS A 178 11.70 2.23 33.65
C LYS A 178 10.79 1.62 34.72
N GLY A 179 10.94 0.32 35.02
CA GLY A 179 10.14 -0.36 36.02
C GLY A 179 8.74 -0.78 35.56
N ARG A 180 8.44 -0.72 34.27
CA ARG A 180 7.19 -1.13 33.64
C ARG A 180 7.41 -2.28 32.67
N LEU A 181 6.45 -3.17 32.56
CA LEU A 181 6.41 -4.24 31.56
C LEU A 181 5.53 -3.79 30.40
N SER A 182 6.02 -3.87 29.18
CA SER A 182 5.23 -3.65 27.98
C SER A 182 5.28 -4.87 27.07
N VAL A 183 4.14 -5.21 26.48
CA VAL A 183 3.99 -6.37 25.61
C VAL A 183 3.22 -5.98 24.36
N VAL A 184 3.66 -6.51 23.22
CA VAL A 184 2.97 -6.39 21.95
C VAL A 184 2.38 -7.73 21.59
N PHE A 185 1.06 -7.76 21.43
CA PHE A 185 0.35 -8.93 20.96
C PHE A 185 -0.23 -8.68 19.58
N GLU A 186 -0.25 -9.71 18.78
CA GLU A 186 -1.07 -9.81 17.59
C GLU A 186 -2.30 -10.64 17.94
N LEU A 187 -3.46 -10.01 17.91
CA LEU A 187 -4.74 -10.62 18.25
C LEU A 187 -5.48 -11.01 16.99
N SER A 188 -6.09 -12.18 16.96
CA SER A 188 -6.93 -12.66 15.86
C SER A 188 -8.26 -13.18 16.39
N ALA A 189 -9.33 -12.43 16.13
CA ALA A 189 -10.68 -12.77 16.54
C ALA A 189 -11.71 -12.05 15.67
N ASP A 190 -12.99 -12.40 15.81
CA ASP A 190 -14.05 -11.65 15.17
C ASP A 190 -14.31 -10.28 15.86
N ARG A 191 -15.11 -9.44 15.22
CA ARG A 191 -15.40 -8.08 15.73
C ARG A 191 -16.12 -8.08 17.06
N HIS A 192 -16.93 -9.11 17.34
CA HIS A 192 -17.70 -9.19 18.57
C HIS A 192 -16.78 -9.46 19.76
N HIS A 193 -15.91 -10.46 19.66
CA HIS A 193 -14.96 -10.82 20.71
C HIS A 193 -13.91 -9.72 20.95
N LEU A 194 -13.41 -9.08 19.87
CA LEU A 194 -12.49 -7.94 20.02
C LEU A 194 -13.15 -6.73 20.70
N ARG A 195 -14.44 -6.49 20.46
CA ARG A 195 -15.16 -5.41 21.16
C ARG A 195 -15.38 -5.73 22.63
N GLN A 196 -15.69 -6.96 22.98
CA GLN A 196 -15.81 -7.40 24.36
C GLN A 196 -14.47 -7.30 25.09
N PHE A 197 -13.39 -7.74 24.44
CA PHE A 197 -12.04 -7.60 24.97
C PHE A 197 -11.65 -6.14 25.19
N ASN A 198 -11.97 -5.24 24.29
CA ASN A 198 -11.72 -3.81 24.47
C ASN A 198 -12.40 -3.25 25.72
N ASN A 199 -13.66 -3.64 25.94
CA ASN A 199 -14.38 -3.20 27.13
C ASN A 199 -13.73 -3.77 28.39
N ALA A 200 -13.36 -5.05 28.38
CA ALA A 200 -12.67 -5.68 29.50
C ALA A 200 -11.31 -4.99 29.79
N MET A 201 -10.54 -4.64 28.74
CA MET A 201 -9.25 -3.93 28.89
C MET A 201 -9.37 -2.59 29.63
N MET A 202 -10.49 -1.88 29.48
CA MET A 202 -10.73 -0.60 30.17
C MET A 202 -11.00 -0.78 31.67
N GLU A 203 -11.39 -1.98 32.10
CA GLU A 203 -11.72 -2.31 33.51
C GLU A 203 -10.54 -2.93 34.27
N LEU A 204 -9.41 -3.22 33.59
CA LEU A 204 -8.26 -3.87 34.18
C LEU A 204 -7.33 -2.85 34.87
N ASP A 205 -7.39 -2.72 36.15
CA ASP A 205 -6.59 -1.78 36.97
C ASP A 205 -5.06 -1.95 36.82
N TYR A 206 -4.60 -3.11 36.39
CA TYR A 206 -3.18 -3.41 36.20
C TYR A 206 -2.64 -3.03 34.78
N VAL A 207 -3.54 -2.63 33.90
CA VAL A 207 -3.18 -2.10 32.59
C VAL A 207 -3.16 -0.58 32.64
N GLU A 208 -2.00 0.03 32.43
CA GLU A 208 -1.85 1.49 32.52
C GLU A 208 -2.11 2.17 31.17
N GLU A 209 -1.67 1.54 30.08
CA GLU A 209 -1.87 2.06 28.75
C GLU A 209 -2.06 0.91 27.75
N PHE A 210 -2.98 1.06 26.83
CA PHE A 210 -3.06 0.20 25.67
C PHE A 210 -3.55 0.96 24.42
N TYR A 211 -3.04 0.57 23.26
CA TYR A 211 -3.51 1.09 21.99
C TYR A 211 -3.31 0.05 20.88
N TYR A 212 -4.14 0.19 19.85
CA TYR A 212 -4.02 -0.63 18.65
C TYR A 212 -3.15 0.08 17.63
N ASN A 213 -2.23 -0.66 17.05
CA ASN A 213 -1.47 -0.19 15.90
C ASN A 213 -2.24 -0.59 14.62
N SER A 214 -2.51 0.41 13.78
CA SER A 214 -3.28 0.26 12.52
C SER A 214 -2.45 -0.38 11.43
#